data_605337c0e4c61adcd3735a286407715d
#
_entry.id   605337c0e4c61adcd3735a286407715d
#
_cell.length_a   1.000
_cell.length_b   1.000
_cell.length_c   1.000
_cell.angle_alpha   90.00
_cell.angle_beta   90.00
_cell.angle_gamma   90.00
#
_symmetry.space_group_name_H-M   'P 1'
#
loop_
_entity.id
_entity.type
_entity.pdbx_description
1 polymer ?
#
loop_
_entity_poly.entity_id
_entity_poly.type
_entity_poly.pdbx_seq_one_letter_code
_entity_poly.pdbx_strand_id
1 'polypeptide(L)'
;MQRNVFGLFLLALFAGLLGAGCATDSRSTLVIYSPHGKEMLTEYETLFEAAYPDINVQWIDMGGQDAYDRVRTERNNPVASLWWGGDSPTFSRAASEGLLEPFSPSWSESVPNGSKDPNGAWFATYLTPEVILFNSRTVADSDKPLDWDDLLDEKWNDQVIVRYPLASSTMRTIWGALIMRQESVEAGYEWLARLDLNTKTYAADPTQLYLKIAREEGSVSLWNMPDTYIQSETNGYPFAFTLPSSGTPVLNDGIALIEGAPALESAKLFYEFVTTTDALIHQANTYYRIPARTDIDSTALPAWMASSNLKAMDIDWERLTTDGPAWMQFWDENIKGRGKEYLESIGK
;
A
#
# COMPACT_ATOMS: atom_id res chain seq x y z
N MET A 1 -8.30 -3.27 -82.12
CA MET A 1 -9.31 -3.13 -81.06
C MET A 1 -8.98 -4.07 -79.93
N GLN A 2 -8.14 -3.63 -78.98
CA GLN A 2 -7.86 -4.31 -77.72
C GLN A 2 -7.63 -3.18 -76.69
N ARG A 3 -8.61 -2.86 -75.91
CA ARG A 3 -8.52 -1.93 -74.77
C ARG A 3 -9.53 -2.33 -73.72
N ASN A 4 -9.06 -2.35 -72.47
CA ASN A 4 -9.85 -2.31 -71.23
C ASN A 4 -10.46 -3.62 -70.71
N VAL A 5 -9.60 -4.53 -70.21
CA VAL A 5 -10.03 -5.56 -69.25
C VAL A 5 -9.16 -5.56 -67.95
N PHE A 6 -8.12 -4.71 -67.87
CA PHE A 6 -7.21 -4.70 -66.73
C PHE A 6 -7.60 -3.75 -65.58
N GLY A 7 -8.67 -2.97 -65.73
CA GLY A 7 -9.06 -1.93 -64.75
C GLY A 7 -10.07 -2.36 -63.68
N LEU A 8 -10.75 -3.51 -63.84
CA LEU A 8 -11.81 -3.92 -62.88
C LEU A 8 -11.38 -4.89 -61.81
N PHE A 9 -10.18 -5.50 -61.89
CA PHE A 9 -9.72 -6.45 -60.88
C PHE A 9 -8.96 -5.80 -59.70
N LEU A 10 -8.50 -4.56 -59.82
CA LEU A 10 -7.79 -3.84 -58.73
C LEU A 10 -8.73 -3.11 -57.77
N LEU A 11 -9.98 -2.84 -58.13
CA LEU A 11 -10.94 -2.20 -57.19
C LEU A 11 -11.63 -3.18 -56.25
N ALA A 12 -11.66 -4.48 -56.56
CA ALA A 12 -12.29 -5.48 -55.73
C ALA A 12 -11.38 -5.94 -54.57
N LEU A 13 -10.05 -5.72 -54.64
CA LEU A 13 -9.10 -6.11 -53.57
C LEU A 13 -8.94 -5.06 -52.47
N PHE A 14 -9.40 -3.80 -52.71
CA PHE A 14 -9.28 -2.72 -51.69
C PHE A 14 -10.52 -2.60 -50.79
N ALA A 15 -11.63 -3.24 -51.13
CA ALA A 15 -12.88 -3.22 -50.35
C ALA A 15 -12.89 -4.31 -49.23
N GLY A 16 -11.94 -5.24 -49.22
CA GLY A 16 -11.87 -6.35 -48.24
C GLY A 16 -11.03 -6.04 -46.99
N LEU A 17 -10.30 -4.91 -46.92
CA LEU A 17 -9.37 -4.59 -45.84
C LEU A 17 -9.88 -3.55 -44.82
N LEU A 18 -11.12 -3.07 -44.96
CA LEU A 18 -11.72 -2.12 -44.02
C LEU A 18 -12.65 -2.75 -42.98
N GLY A 19 -12.62 -4.07 -42.84
CA GLY A 19 -13.46 -4.83 -41.89
C GLY A 19 -12.75 -5.38 -40.66
N ALA A 20 -11.48 -5.02 -40.40
CA ALA A 20 -10.87 -5.24 -39.10
C ALA A 20 -11.31 -4.11 -38.15
N GLY A 21 -12.59 -4.04 -37.83
CA GLY A 21 -13.09 -3.25 -36.75
C GLY A 21 -12.39 -3.71 -35.48
N CYS A 22 -11.70 -2.84 -34.79
CA CYS A 22 -11.36 -3.07 -33.38
C CYS A 22 -12.67 -3.48 -32.72
N ALA A 23 -12.80 -4.76 -32.33
CA ALA A 23 -13.88 -5.20 -31.46
C ALA A 23 -13.69 -4.40 -30.18
N THR A 24 -14.49 -3.36 -29.99
CA THR A 24 -14.55 -2.65 -28.71
C THR A 24 -15.02 -3.67 -27.70
N ASP A 25 -14.24 -3.88 -26.65
CA ASP A 25 -14.64 -4.73 -25.53
C ASP A 25 -15.99 -4.20 -25.02
N SER A 26 -17.04 -4.99 -25.15
CA SER A 26 -18.39 -4.61 -24.76
C SER A 26 -18.68 -4.86 -23.27
N ARG A 27 -17.68 -5.42 -22.55
CA ARG A 27 -17.79 -5.70 -21.11
C ARG A 27 -17.85 -4.40 -20.31
N SER A 28 -18.54 -4.44 -19.17
CA SER A 28 -18.50 -3.34 -18.20
C SER A 28 -17.09 -3.20 -17.63
N THR A 29 -16.48 -2.02 -17.71
CA THR A 29 -15.14 -1.79 -17.21
C THR A 29 -15.18 -1.40 -15.73
N LEU A 30 -14.52 -2.18 -14.89
CA LEU A 30 -14.26 -1.89 -13.48
C LEU A 30 -12.83 -1.40 -13.31
N VAL A 31 -12.65 -0.12 -12.95
CA VAL A 31 -11.32 0.44 -12.62
C VAL A 31 -11.09 0.42 -11.13
N ILE A 32 -9.90 -0.05 -10.71
CA ILE A 32 -9.48 -0.21 -9.32
C ILE A 32 -8.17 0.53 -9.08
N TYR A 33 -8.08 1.31 -8.00
CA TYR A 33 -6.82 1.88 -7.49
C TYR A 33 -6.31 1.04 -6.34
N SER A 34 -5.02 0.66 -6.37
CA SER A 34 -4.47 -0.24 -5.34
C SER A 34 -2.95 -0.15 -5.24
N PRO A 35 -2.36 -0.27 -4.04
CA PRO A 35 -0.92 -0.42 -3.81
C PRO A 35 -0.47 -1.89 -3.66
N HIS A 36 -1.32 -2.87 -3.94
CA HIS A 36 -1.03 -4.28 -3.60
C HIS A 36 -0.04 -4.97 -4.55
N GLY A 37 0.42 -4.27 -5.58
CA GLY A 37 1.40 -4.78 -6.53
C GLY A 37 0.81 -5.67 -7.62
N LYS A 38 1.57 -5.76 -8.71
CA LYS A 38 1.12 -6.37 -9.97
C LYS A 38 0.69 -7.83 -9.81
N GLU A 39 1.43 -8.61 -9.05
CA GLU A 39 1.20 -10.05 -8.93
C GLU A 39 -0.19 -10.34 -8.34
N MET A 40 -0.52 -9.72 -7.23
CA MET A 40 -1.81 -9.89 -6.57
C MET A 40 -2.95 -9.30 -7.40
N LEU A 41 -2.76 -8.13 -8.00
CA LEU A 41 -3.78 -7.47 -8.81
C LEU A 41 -4.10 -8.26 -10.07
N THR A 42 -3.10 -8.80 -10.77
CA THR A 42 -3.30 -9.64 -11.97
C THR A 42 -3.98 -10.96 -11.62
N GLU A 43 -3.65 -11.57 -10.48
CA GLU A 43 -4.32 -12.79 -10.05
C GLU A 43 -5.80 -12.55 -9.80
N TYR A 44 -6.14 -11.52 -9.01
CA TYR A 44 -7.54 -11.22 -8.70
C TYR A 44 -8.34 -10.69 -9.89
N GLU A 45 -7.73 -9.96 -10.84
CA GLU A 45 -8.30 -9.67 -12.15
C GLU A 45 -8.70 -10.97 -12.85
N THR A 46 -7.75 -11.91 -13.01
CA THR A 46 -7.98 -13.19 -13.71
C THR A 46 -9.06 -14.02 -13.05
N LEU A 47 -9.02 -14.17 -11.72
CA LEU A 47 -10.00 -14.97 -10.97
C LEU A 47 -11.40 -14.32 -11.02
N PHE A 48 -11.47 -13.02 -10.91
CA PHE A 48 -12.75 -12.30 -10.95
C PHE A 48 -13.38 -12.33 -12.34
N GLU A 49 -12.62 -12.08 -13.40
CA GLU A 49 -13.11 -12.14 -14.78
C GLU A 49 -13.55 -13.55 -15.18
N ALA A 50 -12.92 -14.58 -14.63
CA ALA A 50 -13.38 -15.97 -14.82
C ALA A 50 -14.73 -16.23 -14.15
N ALA A 51 -15.01 -15.60 -13.00
CA ALA A 51 -16.29 -15.71 -12.30
C ALA A 51 -17.37 -14.77 -12.88
N TYR A 52 -16.97 -13.62 -13.43
CA TYR A 52 -17.84 -12.57 -13.98
C TYR A 52 -17.39 -12.15 -15.37
N PRO A 53 -17.61 -12.99 -16.41
CA PRO A 53 -17.03 -12.79 -17.74
C PRO A 53 -17.53 -11.53 -18.49
N ASP A 54 -18.61 -10.91 -18.03
CA ASP A 54 -19.15 -9.67 -18.59
C ASP A 54 -18.49 -8.40 -18.00
N ILE A 55 -17.54 -8.55 -17.05
CA ILE A 55 -16.82 -7.45 -16.42
C ILE A 55 -15.34 -7.50 -16.85
N ASN A 56 -14.82 -6.37 -17.30
CA ASN A 56 -13.40 -6.16 -17.62
C ASN A 56 -12.76 -5.39 -16.46
N VAL A 57 -11.84 -6.01 -15.74
CA VAL A 57 -11.12 -5.37 -14.64
C VAL A 57 -9.89 -4.64 -15.16
N GLN A 58 -9.72 -3.40 -14.74
CA GLN A 58 -8.53 -2.60 -14.98
C GLN A 58 -8.04 -2.07 -13.64
N TRP A 59 -6.83 -2.36 -13.28
CA TRP A 59 -6.24 -1.84 -12.06
C TRP A 59 -5.09 -0.89 -12.36
N ILE A 60 -4.89 0.07 -11.47
CA ILE A 60 -3.77 1.00 -11.52
C ILE A 60 -3.03 0.87 -10.19
N ASP A 61 -1.81 0.35 -10.27
CA ASP A 61 -0.90 0.22 -9.13
C ASP A 61 -0.33 1.58 -8.76
N MET A 62 -0.61 2.03 -7.53
CA MET A 62 -0.15 3.31 -7.00
C MET A 62 -0.13 3.30 -5.47
N GLY A 63 0.71 4.14 -4.86
CA GLY A 63 0.75 4.28 -3.41
C GLY A 63 -0.59 4.75 -2.81
N GLY A 64 -0.88 4.37 -1.56
CA GLY A 64 -2.15 4.72 -0.92
C GLY A 64 -2.40 6.24 -0.86
N GLN A 65 -1.36 7.06 -0.66
CA GLN A 65 -1.49 8.52 -0.71
C GLN A 65 -1.80 9.01 -2.13
N ASP A 66 -1.13 8.45 -3.15
CA ASP A 66 -1.38 8.81 -4.55
C ASP A 66 -2.82 8.45 -4.97
N ALA A 67 -3.33 7.30 -4.49
CA ALA A 67 -4.72 6.89 -4.70
C ALA A 67 -5.71 7.89 -4.08
N TYR A 68 -5.47 8.32 -2.82
CA TYR A 68 -6.27 9.35 -2.19
C TYR A 68 -6.27 10.66 -2.99
N ASP A 69 -5.09 11.16 -3.37
CA ASP A 69 -4.96 12.43 -4.10
C ASP A 69 -5.68 12.35 -5.46
N ARG A 70 -5.64 11.20 -6.08
CA ARG A 70 -6.32 10.93 -7.35
C ARG A 70 -7.83 10.88 -7.20
N VAL A 71 -8.35 10.10 -6.25
CA VAL A 71 -9.79 10.04 -5.93
C VAL A 71 -10.32 11.45 -5.62
N ARG A 72 -9.60 12.22 -4.80
CA ARG A 72 -9.96 13.59 -4.47
C ARG A 72 -9.99 14.53 -5.69
N THR A 73 -9.02 14.39 -6.59
CA THR A 73 -8.94 15.20 -7.80
C THR A 73 -10.06 14.85 -8.78
N GLU A 74 -10.40 13.59 -8.88
CA GLU A 74 -11.42 13.04 -9.78
C GLU A 74 -12.85 13.10 -9.22
N ARG A 75 -13.07 13.64 -8.01
CA ARG A 75 -14.35 13.58 -7.27
C ARG A 75 -15.59 14.01 -8.07
N ASN A 76 -15.45 14.92 -9.04
CA ASN A 76 -16.56 15.37 -9.88
C ASN A 76 -16.79 14.52 -11.14
N ASN A 77 -15.87 13.63 -11.45
CA ASN A 77 -15.93 12.68 -12.56
C ASN A 77 -15.01 11.49 -12.25
N PRO A 78 -15.40 10.60 -11.31
CA PRO A 78 -14.59 9.47 -10.88
C PRO A 78 -14.23 8.55 -12.05
N VAL A 79 -12.98 8.11 -12.11
CA VAL A 79 -12.48 7.13 -13.08
C VAL A 79 -12.52 5.74 -12.46
N ALA A 80 -12.02 5.59 -11.24
CA ALA A 80 -12.08 4.32 -10.51
C ALA A 80 -13.42 4.16 -9.78
N SER A 81 -13.80 2.92 -9.57
CA SER A 81 -15.01 2.54 -8.82
C SER A 81 -14.69 1.92 -7.47
N LEU A 82 -13.47 1.41 -7.33
CA LEU A 82 -12.99 0.77 -6.10
C LEU A 82 -11.58 1.27 -5.76
N TRP A 83 -11.34 1.47 -4.47
CA TRP A 83 -10.03 1.68 -3.92
C TRP A 83 -9.74 0.55 -2.92
N TRP A 84 -8.72 -0.28 -3.22
CA TRP A 84 -8.34 -1.44 -2.44
C TRP A 84 -6.87 -1.34 -2.01
N GLY A 85 -6.67 -1.04 -0.75
CA GLY A 85 -5.34 -0.86 -0.14
C GLY A 85 -5.00 0.58 0.23
N GLY A 86 -4.46 0.72 1.41
CA GLY A 86 -4.09 1.97 2.05
C GLY A 86 -4.47 1.97 3.52
N ASP A 87 -3.90 2.88 4.30
CA ASP A 87 -4.07 2.93 5.74
C ASP A 87 -5.37 3.59 6.20
N SER A 88 -5.84 3.22 7.37
CA SER A 88 -7.07 3.75 7.96
C SER A 88 -7.10 5.27 8.11
N PRO A 89 -6.01 6.01 8.47
CA PRO A 89 -6.02 7.47 8.47
C PRO A 89 -6.36 8.07 7.11
N THR A 90 -5.81 7.52 6.04
CA THR A 90 -6.07 7.99 4.67
C THR A 90 -7.51 7.73 4.25
N PHE A 91 -8.05 6.53 4.54
CA PHE A 91 -9.47 6.22 4.31
C PHE A 91 -10.42 7.05 5.16
N SER A 92 -10.11 7.28 6.45
CA SER A 92 -10.93 8.11 7.33
C SER A 92 -10.99 9.56 6.85
N ARG A 93 -9.87 10.09 6.34
CA ARG A 93 -9.84 11.42 5.72
C ARG A 93 -10.69 11.47 4.46
N ALA A 94 -10.56 10.47 3.57
CA ALA A 94 -11.38 10.38 2.36
C ALA A 94 -12.88 10.29 2.70
N ALA A 95 -13.26 9.52 3.71
CA ALA A 95 -14.63 9.43 4.21
C ALA A 95 -15.15 10.77 4.73
N SER A 96 -14.34 11.50 5.52
CA SER A 96 -14.71 12.82 6.05
C SER A 96 -14.87 13.89 4.97
N GLU A 97 -14.23 13.73 3.82
CA GLU A 97 -14.36 14.60 2.65
C GLU A 97 -15.50 14.17 1.70
N GLY A 98 -16.25 13.09 2.02
CA GLY A 98 -17.33 12.57 1.20
C GLY A 98 -16.88 11.97 -0.13
N LEU A 99 -15.68 11.37 -0.16
CA LEU A 99 -15.10 10.76 -1.37
C LEU A 99 -15.44 9.27 -1.51
N LEU A 100 -16.03 8.66 -0.48
CA LEU A 100 -16.31 7.23 -0.42
C LEU A 100 -17.81 6.97 -0.30
N GLU A 101 -18.31 6.00 -1.07
CA GLU A 101 -19.68 5.52 -1.05
C GLU A 101 -19.85 4.53 0.11
N PRO A 102 -20.75 4.78 1.08
CA PRO A 102 -21.03 3.83 2.15
C PRO A 102 -21.57 2.49 1.62
N PHE A 103 -20.99 1.40 2.11
CA PHE A 103 -21.41 0.04 1.75
C PHE A 103 -21.28 -0.87 2.96
N SER A 104 -22.24 -1.74 3.21
CA SER A 104 -22.15 -2.77 4.24
C SER A 104 -21.91 -4.12 3.59
N PRO A 105 -20.66 -4.61 3.55
CA PRO A 105 -20.38 -5.95 3.03
C PRO A 105 -21.01 -7.02 3.91
N SER A 106 -21.23 -8.21 3.36
CA SER A 106 -21.89 -9.33 4.04
C SER A 106 -21.19 -9.74 5.35
N TRP A 107 -19.91 -9.42 5.49
CA TRP A 107 -19.04 -9.74 6.62
C TRP A 107 -18.74 -8.54 7.54
N SER A 108 -19.44 -7.43 7.41
CA SER A 108 -19.17 -6.17 8.15
C SER A 108 -19.08 -6.33 9.67
N GLU A 109 -19.81 -7.30 10.24
CA GLU A 109 -19.81 -7.59 11.68
C GLU A 109 -18.59 -8.44 12.11
N SER A 110 -17.89 -9.03 11.16
CA SER A 110 -16.68 -9.84 11.43
C SER A 110 -15.39 -9.02 11.55
N VAL A 111 -15.48 -7.69 11.44
CA VAL A 111 -14.34 -6.78 11.58
C VAL A 111 -14.52 -5.91 12.82
N PRO A 112 -13.48 -5.79 13.68
CA PRO A 112 -13.53 -4.96 14.88
C PRO A 112 -13.88 -3.49 14.58
N ASN A 113 -14.56 -2.83 15.53
CA ASN A 113 -14.97 -1.42 15.35
C ASN A 113 -13.80 -0.46 15.05
N GLY A 114 -12.62 -0.73 15.59
CA GLY A 114 -11.40 0.07 15.28
C GLY A 114 -10.81 -0.19 13.90
N SER A 115 -11.36 -1.15 13.14
CA SER A 115 -10.90 -1.56 11.82
C SER A 115 -11.96 -1.30 10.73
N LYS A 116 -12.89 -0.40 10.96
CA LYS A 116 -13.91 0.04 9.99
C LYS A 116 -14.38 1.46 10.28
N ASP A 117 -14.90 2.11 9.25
CA ASP A 117 -15.63 3.39 9.42
C ASP A 117 -16.98 3.17 10.11
N PRO A 118 -17.34 4.01 11.10
CA PRO A 118 -18.64 3.87 11.78
C PRO A 118 -19.86 3.99 10.86
N ASN A 119 -19.72 4.72 9.75
CA ASN A 119 -20.79 4.93 8.77
C ASN A 119 -20.69 3.97 7.56
N GLY A 120 -19.72 3.03 7.57
CA GLY A 120 -19.57 2.03 6.53
C GLY A 120 -18.85 2.53 5.26
N ALA A 121 -18.12 3.65 5.33
CA ALA A 121 -17.41 4.18 4.18
C ALA A 121 -16.20 3.34 3.78
N TRP A 122 -15.56 2.63 4.71
CA TRP A 122 -14.46 1.71 4.46
C TRP A 122 -14.39 0.60 5.51
N PHE A 123 -13.77 -0.52 5.16
CA PHE A 123 -13.48 -1.65 6.06
C PHE A 123 -12.05 -2.13 5.85
N ALA A 124 -11.40 -2.55 6.94
CA ALA A 124 -10.10 -3.21 6.82
C ALA A 124 -10.24 -4.60 6.21
N THR A 125 -9.35 -4.90 5.27
CA THR A 125 -9.16 -6.24 4.71
C THR A 125 -8.03 -6.96 5.42
N TYR A 126 -6.94 -6.22 5.74
CA TYR A 126 -5.74 -6.75 6.36
C TYR A 126 -5.28 -5.91 7.54
N LEU A 127 -4.47 -6.57 8.38
CA LEU A 127 -3.60 -5.93 9.35
C LEU A 127 -2.17 -5.97 8.82
N THR A 128 -1.53 -4.82 8.74
CA THR A 128 -0.18 -4.67 8.20
C THR A 128 0.76 -4.17 9.29
N PRO A 129 1.51 -5.08 9.96
CA PRO A 129 2.54 -4.69 10.91
C PRO A 129 3.71 -4.04 10.21
N GLU A 130 4.24 -2.97 10.83
CA GLU A 130 5.45 -2.32 10.37
C GLU A 130 6.67 -2.93 11.04
N VAL A 131 7.80 -2.98 10.34
CA VAL A 131 9.00 -3.69 10.78
C VAL A 131 10.26 -2.89 10.50
N ILE A 132 11.35 -3.28 11.15
CA ILE A 132 12.68 -2.88 10.71
C ILE A 132 13.18 -3.96 9.75
N LEU A 133 13.20 -3.63 8.46
CA LEU A 133 13.75 -4.47 7.39
C LEU A 133 15.27 -4.34 7.39
N PHE A 134 15.98 -5.44 7.18
CA PHE A 134 17.42 -5.40 6.98
C PHE A 134 17.90 -6.45 5.94
N ASN A 135 19.05 -6.17 5.34
CA ASN A 135 19.72 -7.10 4.45
C ASN A 135 20.54 -8.12 5.27
N SER A 136 20.14 -9.38 5.26
CA SER A 136 20.78 -10.44 6.05
C SER A 136 22.18 -10.84 5.60
N ARG A 137 22.68 -10.32 4.45
CA ARG A 137 24.08 -10.49 4.03
C ARG A 137 25.00 -9.45 4.63
N THR A 138 24.49 -8.24 4.89
CA THR A 138 25.29 -7.12 5.41
C THR A 138 25.09 -6.90 6.91
N VAL A 139 23.99 -7.37 7.46
CA VAL A 139 23.66 -7.26 8.89
C VAL A 139 23.67 -8.65 9.51
N ALA A 140 24.63 -8.91 10.37
CA ALA A 140 24.69 -10.16 11.12
C ALA A 140 23.54 -10.23 12.16
N ASP A 141 23.10 -11.44 12.51
CA ASP A 141 21.99 -11.62 13.47
C ASP A 141 22.29 -11.02 14.85
N SER A 142 23.56 -10.97 15.27
CA SER A 142 24.03 -10.31 16.49
C SER A 142 23.96 -8.77 16.44
N ASP A 143 23.92 -8.17 15.26
CA ASP A 143 24.05 -6.72 15.04
C ASP A 143 22.75 -6.07 14.55
N LYS A 144 21.73 -6.91 14.28
CA LYS A 144 20.43 -6.42 13.81
C LYS A 144 19.79 -5.45 14.80
N PRO A 145 19.11 -4.42 14.33
CA PRO A 145 18.36 -3.53 15.22
C PRO A 145 17.21 -4.31 15.88
N LEU A 146 17.02 -4.16 17.18
CA LEU A 146 15.96 -4.81 17.97
C LEU A 146 14.80 -3.88 18.27
N ASP A 147 15.03 -2.56 18.16
CA ASP A 147 14.01 -1.54 18.38
C ASP A 147 14.24 -0.33 17.45
N TRP A 148 13.25 0.54 17.37
CA TRP A 148 13.30 1.74 16.53
C TRP A 148 14.49 2.65 16.87
N ASP A 149 14.81 2.80 18.18
CA ASP A 149 15.89 3.68 18.64
C ASP A 149 17.28 3.16 18.26
N ASP A 150 17.42 1.86 18.02
CA ASP A 150 18.68 1.27 17.53
C ASP A 150 19.08 1.81 16.15
N LEU A 151 18.11 2.30 15.38
CA LEU A 151 18.37 2.93 14.08
C LEU A 151 19.06 4.29 14.19
N LEU A 152 19.10 4.88 15.38
CA LEU A 152 19.80 6.14 15.68
C LEU A 152 21.30 5.93 16.00
N ASP A 153 21.74 4.69 16.13
CA ASP A 153 23.14 4.36 16.39
C ASP A 153 24.02 4.79 15.19
N GLU A 154 25.16 5.38 15.46
CA GLU A 154 26.14 5.85 14.46
C GLU A 154 26.62 4.72 13.52
N LYS A 155 26.55 3.45 13.93
CA LYS A 155 26.85 2.31 13.06
C LYS A 155 25.99 2.26 11.79
N TRP A 156 24.81 2.89 11.81
CA TRP A 156 23.91 2.97 10.67
C TRP A 156 24.11 4.22 9.80
N ASN A 157 25.14 5.02 10.06
CA ASN A 157 25.44 6.19 9.22
C ASN A 157 25.54 5.79 7.75
N ASP A 158 24.79 6.46 6.87
CA ASP A 158 24.67 6.13 5.43
C ASP A 158 24.17 4.69 5.14
N GLN A 159 23.51 4.03 6.09
CA GLN A 159 22.99 2.66 5.92
C GLN A 159 21.48 2.58 5.86
N VAL A 160 20.76 3.61 6.27
CA VAL A 160 19.30 3.62 6.25
C VAL A 160 18.79 4.07 4.89
N ILE A 161 17.94 3.25 4.27
CA ILE A 161 17.19 3.62 3.06
C ILE A 161 15.73 3.76 3.44
N VAL A 162 15.13 4.91 3.20
CA VAL A 162 13.74 5.19 3.57
C VAL A 162 12.90 5.36 2.31
N ARG A 163 11.71 4.79 2.28
CA ARG A 163 10.70 5.16 1.27
C ARG A 163 10.21 6.58 1.54
N TYR A 164 10.13 7.42 0.50
CA TYR A 164 9.74 8.83 0.66
C TYR A 164 8.34 8.95 1.31
N PRO A 165 8.25 9.51 2.53
CA PRO A 165 7.01 9.49 3.32
C PRO A 165 5.83 10.24 2.69
N LEU A 166 6.06 11.34 1.97
CA LEU A 166 4.96 12.10 1.38
C LEU A 166 4.19 11.34 0.30
N ALA A 167 4.81 10.35 -0.33
CA ALA A 167 4.20 9.51 -1.37
C ALA A 167 3.76 8.12 -0.86
N SER A 168 3.82 7.87 0.45
CA SER A 168 3.53 6.56 1.05
C SER A 168 2.69 6.70 2.31
N SER A 169 1.47 6.17 2.30
CA SER A 169 0.60 6.14 3.49
C SER A 169 1.25 5.31 4.61
N THR A 170 1.85 4.15 4.30
CA THR A 170 2.65 3.33 5.22
C THR A 170 3.70 4.17 5.95
N MET A 171 4.57 4.89 5.21
CA MET A 171 5.61 5.69 5.83
C MET A 171 5.07 6.88 6.63
N ARG A 172 3.96 7.48 6.20
CA ARG A 172 3.27 8.51 6.99
C ARG A 172 2.81 7.97 8.34
N THR A 173 2.27 6.76 8.35
CA THR A 173 1.87 6.10 9.60
C THR A 173 3.08 5.75 10.47
N ILE A 174 4.16 5.22 9.90
CA ILE A 174 5.39 4.95 10.67
C ILE A 174 5.91 6.26 11.28
N TRP A 175 6.06 7.34 10.49
CA TRP A 175 6.53 8.65 11.00
C TRP A 175 5.64 9.19 12.10
N GLY A 176 4.32 9.17 11.88
CA GLY A 176 3.36 9.63 12.87
C GLY A 176 3.40 8.82 14.17
N ALA A 177 3.49 7.50 14.08
CA ALA A 177 3.63 6.63 15.24
C ALA A 177 4.93 6.89 16.01
N LEU A 178 6.05 7.08 15.29
CA LEU A 178 7.34 7.39 15.90
C LEU A 178 7.37 8.80 16.54
N ILE A 179 6.63 9.77 16.00
CA ILE A 179 6.41 11.06 16.65
C ILE A 179 5.57 10.90 17.91
N MET A 180 4.43 10.20 17.82
CA MET A 180 3.51 10.07 18.96
C MET A 180 4.05 9.24 20.13
N ARG A 181 5.01 8.34 19.87
CA ARG A 181 5.67 7.59 20.97
C ARG A 181 6.63 8.45 21.80
N GLN A 182 6.96 9.65 21.36
CA GLN A 182 7.80 10.58 22.11
C GLN A 182 6.97 11.44 23.07
N GLU A 183 7.64 12.13 24.00
CA GLU A 183 7.00 12.98 25.00
C GLU A 183 6.28 14.20 24.37
N SER A 184 6.74 14.67 23.20
CA SER A 184 6.15 15.77 22.45
C SER A 184 6.39 15.61 20.95
N VAL A 185 5.69 16.41 20.14
CA VAL A 185 5.91 16.44 18.68
C VAL A 185 7.32 16.91 18.34
N GLU A 186 7.86 17.87 19.09
CA GLU A 186 9.22 18.40 18.93
C GLU A 186 10.27 17.31 19.22
N ALA A 187 10.06 16.49 20.26
CA ALA A 187 10.90 15.33 20.53
C ALA A 187 10.81 14.29 19.41
N GLY A 188 9.63 14.14 18.79
CA GLY A 188 9.44 13.32 17.59
C GLY A 188 10.23 13.86 16.39
N TYR A 189 10.24 15.14 16.17
CA TYR A 189 11.06 15.76 15.11
C TYR A 189 12.55 15.63 15.40
N GLU A 190 12.98 15.76 16.66
CA GLU A 190 14.37 15.48 17.03
C GLU A 190 14.75 14.03 16.71
N TRP A 191 13.88 13.06 17.03
CA TRP A 191 14.09 11.65 16.71
C TRP A 191 14.23 11.43 15.19
N LEU A 192 13.34 12.01 14.40
CA LEU A 192 13.39 11.91 12.92
C LEU A 192 14.62 12.61 12.35
N ALA A 193 15.07 13.72 12.94
CA ALA A 193 16.29 14.39 12.52
C ALA A 193 17.55 13.55 12.80
N ARG A 194 17.58 12.83 13.93
CA ARG A 194 18.66 11.88 14.23
C ARG A 194 18.65 10.70 13.25
N LEU A 195 17.48 10.18 12.88
CA LEU A 195 17.36 9.15 11.85
C LEU A 195 17.84 9.66 10.49
N ASP A 196 17.56 10.93 10.17
CA ASP A 196 18.00 11.56 8.93
C ASP A 196 19.54 11.59 8.80
N LEU A 197 20.29 11.71 9.91
CA LEU A 197 21.76 11.60 9.90
C LEU A 197 22.25 10.25 9.39
N ASN A 198 21.50 9.18 9.65
CA ASN A 198 21.82 7.82 9.24
C ASN A 198 21.19 7.46 7.89
N THR A 199 20.31 8.32 7.37
CA THR A 199 19.57 8.07 6.13
C THR A 199 20.40 8.46 4.91
N LYS A 200 20.77 7.46 4.13
CA LYS A 200 21.51 7.65 2.87
C LYS A 200 20.64 8.27 1.79
N THR A 201 19.38 7.83 1.69
CA THR A 201 18.47 8.32 0.64
C THR A 201 17.02 8.01 0.94
N TYR A 202 16.15 8.81 0.33
CA TYR A 202 14.71 8.63 0.31
C TYR A 202 14.28 8.09 -1.06
N ALA A 203 13.90 6.80 -1.11
CA ALA A 203 13.51 6.11 -2.34
C ALA A 203 12.15 6.60 -2.85
N ALA A 204 12.05 6.88 -4.16
CA ALA A 204 10.84 7.43 -4.77
C ALA A 204 9.67 6.44 -4.82
N ASP A 205 9.95 5.14 -4.87
CA ASP A 205 8.97 4.06 -4.93
C ASP A 205 9.48 2.79 -4.18
N PRO A 206 8.60 1.80 -3.89
CA PRO A 206 8.99 0.59 -3.21
C PRO A 206 10.05 -0.23 -3.95
N THR A 207 9.98 -0.29 -5.28
CA THR A 207 10.95 -1.05 -6.10
C THR A 207 12.36 -0.49 -5.93
N GLN A 208 12.51 0.83 -5.91
CA GLN A 208 13.80 1.47 -5.64
C GLN A 208 14.30 1.18 -4.22
N LEU A 209 13.42 1.18 -3.22
CA LEU A 209 13.77 0.78 -1.86
C LEU A 209 14.36 -0.63 -1.84
N TYR A 210 13.65 -1.60 -2.41
CA TYR A 210 14.08 -3.00 -2.44
C TYR A 210 15.40 -3.19 -3.18
N LEU A 211 15.53 -2.58 -4.36
CA LEU A 211 16.75 -2.70 -5.15
C LEU A 211 17.96 -2.10 -4.44
N LYS A 212 17.81 -0.97 -3.75
CA LYS A 212 18.92 -0.34 -3.00
C LYS A 212 19.38 -1.21 -1.84
N ILE A 213 18.46 -1.75 -1.05
CA ILE A 213 18.80 -2.67 0.05
C ILE A 213 19.39 -3.98 -0.51
N ALA A 214 18.79 -4.58 -1.55
CA ALA A 214 19.29 -5.83 -2.14
C ALA A 214 20.69 -5.69 -2.78
N ARG A 215 21.02 -4.50 -3.29
CA ARG A 215 22.34 -4.18 -3.87
C ARG A 215 23.37 -3.66 -2.85
N GLU A 216 23.02 -3.71 -1.57
CA GLU A 216 23.89 -3.29 -0.47
C GLU A 216 24.28 -1.80 -0.55
N GLU A 217 23.41 -0.97 -1.19
CA GLU A 217 23.54 0.49 -1.17
C GLU A 217 23.21 1.09 0.19
N GLY A 218 22.50 0.34 1.04
CA GLY A 218 22.21 0.54 2.45
C GLY A 218 21.82 -0.81 3.04
N SER A 219 21.77 -0.90 4.35
CA SER A 219 21.62 -2.18 5.06
C SER A 219 20.28 -2.34 5.77
N VAL A 220 19.61 -1.24 6.10
CA VAL A 220 18.37 -1.24 6.91
C VAL A 220 17.32 -0.28 6.36
N SER A 221 16.05 -0.55 6.69
CA SER A 221 14.92 0.31 6.38
C SER A 221 13.80 0.14 7.40
N LEU A 222 12.86 1.06 7.39
CA LEU A 222 11.55 0.93 8.05
C LEU A 222 10.54 0.61 6.95
N TRP A 223 9.80 -0.51 7.10
CA TRP A 223 8.87 -0.95 6.06
C TRP A 223 7.79 -1.87 6.63
N ASN A 224 6.93 -2.40 5.78
CA ASN A 224 5.90 -3.33 6.18
C ASN A 224 6.35 -4.80 6.12
N MET A 225 5.80 -5.62 6.98
CA MET A 225 6.13 -7.04 7.10
C MET A 225 5.71 -7.87 5.87
N PRO A 226 4.49 -7.72 5.31
CA PRO A 226 4.08 -8.52 4.15
C PRO A 226 5.00 -8.36 2.94
N ASP A 227 5.36 -7.13 2.59
CA ASP A 227 6.25 -6.90 1.45
C ASP A 227 7.65 -7.44 1.72
N THR A 228 8.12 -7.36 2.98
CA THR A 228 9.41 -7.95 3.35
C THR A 228 9.41 -9.46 3.14
N TYR A 229 8.33 -10.16 3.50
CA TYR A 229 8.17 -11.59 3.20
C TYR A 229 8.13 -11.87 1.71
N ILE A 230 7.32 -11.12 0.94
CA ILE A 230 7.24 -11.30 -0.52
C ILE A 230 8.63 -11.12 -1.15
N GLN A 231 9.38 -10.10 -0.76
CA GLN A 231 10.69 -9.85 -1.33
C GLN A 231 11.70 -10.94 -0.95
N SER A 232 11.65 -11.51 0.26
CA SER A 232 12.55 -12.58 0.66
C SER A 232 12.13 -13.94 0.09
N GLU A 233 10.88 -14.34 0.27
CA GLU A 233 10.44 -15.70 -0.01
C GLU A 233 10.10 -15.91 -1.51
N THR A 234 9.55 -14.89 -2.16
CA THR A 234 9.12 -14.99 -3.56
C THR A 234 10.21 -14.47 -4.52
N ASN A 235 10.82 -13.31 -4.21
CA ASN A 235 11.77 -12.67 -5.10
C ASN A 235 13.24 -13.01 -4.76
N GLY A 236 13.48 -13.73 -3.67
CA GLY A 236 14.80 -14.22 -3.27
C GLY A 236 15.79 -13.12 -2.86
N TYR A 237 15.29 -11.96 -2.44
CA TYR A 237 16.16 -10.92 -1.89
C TYR A 237 16.65 -11.34 -0.49
N PRO A 238 17.85 -10.92 -0.09
CA PRO A 238 18.42 -11.27 1.21
C PRO A 238 17.79 -10.42 2.33
N PHE A 239 16.45 -10.44 2.43
CA PHE A 239 15.73 -9.63 3.40
C PHE A 239 15.33 -10.44 4.62
N ALA A 240 15.48 -9.82 5.77
CA ALA A 240 14.94 -10.25 7.03
C ALA A 240 14.36 -9.02 7.75
N PHE A 241 13.67 -9.23 8.85
CA PHE A 241 13.12 -8.13 9.62
C PHE A 241 13.15 -8.41 11.13
N THR A 242 13.02 -7.35 11.90
CA THR A 242 12.77 -7.37 13.33
C THR A 242 11.42 -6.73 13.62
N LEU A 243 10.62 -7.37 14.46
CA LEU A 243 9.48 -6.73 15.14
C LEU A 243 10.05 -5.95 16.33
N PRO A 244 9.93 -4.61 16.35
CA PRO A 244 10.51 -3.80 17.41
C PRO A 244 9.99 -4.16 18.80
N SER A 245 10.90 -4.23 19.77
CA SER A 245 10.60 -4.70 21.12
C SER A 245 9.68 -3.75 21.91
N SER A 246 9.73 -2.45 21.61
CA SER A 246 8.82 -1.43 22.18
C SER A 246 7.40 -1.51 21.61
N GLY A 247 7.24 -2.21 20.51
CA GLY A 247 5.99 -2.36 19.76
C GLY A 247 6.08 -1.78 18.35
N THR A 248 5.09 -2.12 17.53
CA THR A 248 5.03 -1.70 16.14
C THR A 248 3.67 -1.13 15.76
N PRO A 249 3.61 -0.13 14.86
CA PRO A 249 2.37 0.24 14.22
C PRO A 249 1.78 -0.97 13.49
N VAL A 250 0.48 -1.21 13.66
CA VAL A 250 -0.27 -2.21 12.90
C VAL A 250 -1.35 -1.47 12.15
N LEU A 251 -1.14 -1.31 10.86
CA LEU A 251 -2.08 -0.59 10.02
C LEU A 251 -3.30 -1.45 9.74
N ASN A 252 -4.46 -0.81 9.71
CA ASN A 252 -5.63 -1.34 9.04
C ASN A 252 -5.52 -0.98 7.56
N ASP A 253 -5.35 -1.98 6.71
CA ASP A 253 -5.29 -1.83 5.27
C ASP A 253 -6.70 -2.00 4.70
N GLY A 254 -7.24 -0.94 4.11
CA GLY A 254 -8.68 -0.82 3.85
C GLY A 254 -9.10 -1.13 2.42
N ILE A 255 -10.42 -1.25 2.25
CA ILE A 255 -11.11 -1.29 0.96
C ILE A 255 -12.34 -0.38 1.02
N ALA A 256 -12.63 0.35 -0.05
CA ALA A 256 -13.77 1.25 -0.15
C ALA A 256 -14.29 1.37 -1.57
N LEU A 257 -15.59 1.66 -1.69
CA LEU A 257 -16.20 2.12 -2.94
C LEU A 257 -15.99 3.63 -3.07
N ILE A 258 -15.80 4.12 -4.29
CA ILE A 258 -15.62 5.54 -4.57
C ILE A 258 -16.98 6.19 -4.80
N GLU A 259 -17.22 7.34 -4.19
CA GLU A 259 -18.47 8.10 -4.35
C GLU A 259 -18.66 8.52 -5.83
N GLY A 260 -19.87 8.32 -6.35
CA GLY A 260 -20.19 8.59 -7.76
C GLY A 260 -19.54 7.66 -8.77
N ALA A 261 -19.05 6.50 -8.34
CA ALA A 261 -18.32 5.54 -9.17
C ALA A 261 -19.09 5.10 -10.44
N PRO A 262 -18.44 5.03 -11.61
CA PRO A 262 -19.12 4.69 -12.88
C PRO A 262 -19.58 3.22 -12.96
N ALA A 263 -18.92 2.29 -12.22
CA ALA A 263 -19.21 0.86 -12.25
C ALA A 263 -19.50 0.32 -10.83
N LEU A 264 -20.38 0.99 -10.08
CA LEU A 264 -20.63 0.72 -8.67
C LEU A 264 -21.03 -0.73 -8.39
N GLU A 265 -21.94 -1.32 -9.18
CA GLU A 265 -22.41 -2.69 -8.97
C GLU A 265 -21.28 -3.72 -9.23
N SER A 266 -20.47 -3.52 -10.28
CA SER A 266 -19.28 -4.34 -10.51
C SER A 266 -18.24 -4.20 -9.39
N ALA A 267 -18.11 -3.00 -8.83
CA ALA A 267 -17.23 -2.73 -7.70
C ALA A 267 -17.68 -3.45 -6.42
N LYS A 268 -18.98 -3.49 -6.13
CA LYS A 268 -19.55 -4.25 -5.00
C LYS A 268 -19.30 -5.75 -5.15
N LEU A 269 -19.45 -6.30 -6.37
CA LEU A 269 -19.16 -7.71 -6.63
C LEU A 269 -17.67 -8.02 -6.40
N PHE A 270 -16.77 -7.16 -6.88
CA PHE A 270 -15.34 -7.33 -6.67
C PHE A 270 -14.97 -7.17 -5.19
N TYR A 271 -15.55 -6.21 -4.50
CA TYR A 271 -15.36 -5.98 -3.07
C TYR A 271 -15.65 -7.24 -2.26
N GLU A 272 -16.84 -7.85 -2.45
CA GLU A 272 -17.21 -9.11 -1.78
C GLU A 272 -16.31 -10.27 -2.22
N PHE A 273 -15.93 -10.35 -3.50
CA PHE A 273 -15.14 -11.44 -4.06
C PHE A 273 -13.74 -11.53 -3.43
N VAL A 274 -13.02 -10.40 -3.33
CA VAL A 274 -11.65 -10.35 -2.79
C VAL A 274 -11.61 -10.46 -1.26
N THR A 275 -12.75 -10.34 -0.59
CA THR A 275 -12.86 -10.36 0.87
C THR A 275 -13.62 -11.58 1.41
N THR A 276 -13.91 -12.58 0.55
CA THR A 276 -14.40 -13.88 1.03
C THR A 276 -13.37 -14.53 1.96
N THR A 277 -13.84 -15.42 2.85
CA THR A 277 -12.96 -16.17 3.75
C THR A 277 -11.86 -16.90 2.99
N ASP A 278 -12.23 -17.60 1.89
CA ASP A 278 -11.28 -18.35 1.07
C ASP A 278 -10.26 -17.44 0.38
N ALA A 279 -10.71 -16.26 -0.13
CA ALA A 279 -9.83 -15.27 -0.72
C ALA A 279 -8.82 -14.73 0.31
N LEU A 280 -9.27 -14.40 1.53
CA LEU A 280 -8.39 -13.90 2.57
C LEU A 280 -7.41 -14.96 3.09
N ILE A 281 -7.83 -16.22 3.19
CA ILE A 281 -6.93 -17.35 3.51
C ILE A 281 -5.89 -17.53 2.41
N HIS A 282 -6.28 -17.46 1.14
CA HIS A 282 -5.36 -17.52 0.02
C HIS A 282 -4.35 -16.37 0.06
N GLN A 283 -4.81 -15.13 0.30
CA GLN A 283 -3.97 -13.95 0.42
C GLN A 283 -3.00 -14.04 1.61
N ALA A 284 -3.44 -14.65 2.71
CA ALA A 284 -2.57 -14.90 3.86
C ALA A 284 -1.42 -15.86 3.51
N ASN A 285 -1.72 -16.92 2.76
CA ASN A 285 -0.73 -17.95 2.40
C ASN A 285 0.20 -17.51 1.25
N THR A 286 -0.30 -16.70 0.31
CA THR A 286 0.42 -16.34 -0.92
C THR A 286 1.09 -14.96 -0.82
N TYR A 287 0.39 -14.01 -0.19
CA TYR A 287 0.80 -12.60 -0.14
C TYR A 287 1.10 -12.11 1.28
N TYR A 288 1.17 -13.04 2.26
CA TYR A 288 1.51 -12.74 3.67
C TYR A 288 0.58 -11.71 4.31
N ARG A 289 -0.66 -11.56 3.83
CA ARG A 289 -1.64 -10.60 4.33
C ARG A 289 -2.34 -11.17 5.57
N ILE A 290 -2.26 -10.48 6.70
CA ILE A 290 -2.97 -10.88 7.92
C ILE A 290 -4.43 -10.43 7.79
N PRO A 291 -5.42 -11.34 7.74
CA PRO A 291 -6.82 -10.94 7.63
C PRO A 291 -7.28 -10.07 8.81
N ALA A 292 -8.03 -9.00 8.54
CA ALA A 292 -8.66 -8.20 9.58
C ALA A 292 -9.96 -8.83 10.12
N ARG A 293 -10.54 -9.79 9.39
CA ARG A 293 -11.75 -10.53 9.80
C ARG A 293 -11.42 -11.50 10.93
N THR A 294 -12.30 -11.52 11.93
CA THR A 294 -12.16 -12.34 13.15
C THR A 294 -12.90 -13.67 13.09
N ASP A 295 -13.68 -13.91 12.04
CA ASP A 295 -14.46 -15.14 11.80
C ASP A 295 -13.71 -16.20 10.97
N ILE A 296 -12.43 -15.95 10.65
CA ILE A 296 -11.56 -16.93 9.97
C ILE A 296 -10.94 -17.85 11.02
N ASP A 297 -11.07 -19.18 10.81
CA ASP A 297 -10.42 -20.15 11.66
C ASP A 297 -8.88 -20.00 11.58
N SER A 298 -8.25 -19.75 12.72
CA SER A 298 -6.81 -19.57 12.82
C SER A 298 -6.00 -20.78 12.33
N THR A 299 -6.59 -21.97 12.34
CA THR A 299 -5.95 -23.20 11.82
C THR A 299 -5.85 -23.21 10.30
N ALA A 300 -6.64 -22.40 9.60
CA ALA A 300 -6.57 -22.22 8.15
C ALA A 300 -5.50 -21.18 7.72
N LEU A 301 -4.97 -20.43 8.67
CA LEU A 301 -3.95 -19.39 8.43
C LEU A 301 -2.53 -19.96 8.54
N PRO A 302 -1.54 -19.32 7.90
CA PRO A 302 -0.14 -19.74 8.03
C PRO A 302 0.33 -19.77 9.49
N ALA A 303 1.10 -20.80 9.87
CA ALA A 303 1.57 -20.98 11.23
C ALA A 303 2.39 -19.79 11.78
N TRP A 304 3.07 -19.05 10.91
CA TRP A 304 3.84 -17.86 11.31
C TRP A 304 2.96 -16.74 11.88
N MET A 305 1.68 -16.64 11.46
CA MET A 305 0.74 -15.65 12.00
C MET A 305 0.42 -15.90 13.47
N ALA A 306 0.34 -17.18 13.88
CA ALA A 306 0.10 -17.55 15.27
C ALA A 306 1.37 -17.43 16.15
N SER A 307 2.56 -17.55 15.55
CA SER A 307 3.85 -17.52 16.25
C SER A 307 4.50 -16.13 16.31
N SER A 308 3.95 -15.13 15.63
CA SER A 308 4.48 -13.78 15.65
C SER A 308 4.25 -13.13 17.01
N ASN A 309 5.33 -12.74 17.71
CA ASN A 309 5.27 -11.92 18.93
C ASN A 309 4.91 -10.47 18.60
N LEU A 310 3.80 -10.27 17.90
CA LEU A 310 3.34 -8.97 17.47
C LEU A 310 2.85 -8.16 18.68
N LYS A 311 3.60 -7.15 19.06
CA LYS A 311 3.19 -6.16 20.06
C LYS A 311 2.76 -4.90 19.33
N ALA A 312 1.45 -4.68 19.19
CA ALA A 312 0.93 -3.46 18.58
C ALA A 312 1.21 -2.23 19.45
N MET A 313 1.60 -1.13 18.83
CA MET A 313 1.60 0.19 19.47
C MET A 313 0.17 0.67 19.71
N ASP A 314 -0.06 1.34 20.83
CA ASP A 314 -1.28 2.10 21.08
C ASP A 314 -1.14 3.44 20.33
N ILE A 315 -1.88 3.58 19.24
CA ILE A 315 -1.83 4.75 18.35
C ILE A 315 -3.16 5.48 18.41
N ASP A 316 -3.10 6.78 18.68
CA ASP A 316 -4.23 7.68 18.50
C ASP A 316 -4.44 7.95 16.99
N TRP A 317 -5.24 7.10 16.36
CA TRP A 317 -5.53 7.16 14.93
C TRP A 317 -6.26 8.44 14.50
N GLU A 318 -7.10 9.00 15.37
CA GLU A 318 -7.79 10.27 15.11
C GLU A 318 -6.79 11.41 15.05
N ARG A 319 -5.89 11.48 16.01
CA ARG A 319 -4.81 12.45 16.03
C ARG A 319 -3.87 12.30 14.83
N LEU A 320 -3.52 11.07 14.47
CA LEU A 320 -2.69 10.81 13.29
C LEU A 320 -3.37 11.28 12.00
N THR A 321 -4.68 11.08 11.89
CA THR A 321 -5.47 11.54 10.73
C THR A 321 -5.49 13.05 10.64
N THR A 322 -5.65 13.74 11.78
CA THR A 322 -5.80 15.20 11.86
C THR A 322 -4.46 15.93 11.73
N ASP A 323 -3.46 15.52 12.52
CA ASP A 323 -2.19 16.24 12.66
C ASP A 323 -1.11 15.72 11.70
N GLY A 324 -1.22 14.46 11.29
CA GLY A 324 -0.22 13.77 10.46
C GLY A 324 0.18 14.54 9.20
N PRO A 325 -0.75 15.12 8.42
CA PRO A 325 -0.39 15.92 7.25
C PRO A 325 0.55 17.08 7.57
N ALA A 326 0.32 17.80 8.67
CA ALA A 326 1.16 18.92 9.10
C ALA A 326 2.54 18.44 9.58
N TRP A 327 2.60 17.28 10.28
CA TRP A 327 3.86 16.68 10.70
C TRP A 327 4.72 16.27 9.51
N MET A 328 4.10 15.68 8.47
CA MET A 328 4.81 15.29 7.25
C MET A 328 5.35 16.49 6.48
N GLN A 329 4.55 17.55 6.38
CA GLN A 329 4.99 18.80 5.74
C GLN A 329 6.16 19.42 6.49
N PHE A 330 6.06 19.53 7.82
CA PHE A 330 7.15 20.07 8.65
C PHE A 330 8.44 19.27 8.47
N TRP A 331 8.34 17.93 8.51
CA TRP A 331 9.49 17.04 8.31
C TRP A 331 10.15 17.25 6.93
N ASP A 332 9.36 17.30 5.86
CA ASP A 332 9.88 17.50 4.50
C ASP A 332 10.57 18.84 4.32
N GLU A 333 10.00 19.89 4.89
CA GLU A 333 10.51 21.25 4.78
C GLU A 333 11.73 21.55 5.68
N ASN A 334 11.84 20.87 6.84
CA ASN A 334 12.81 21.26 7.86
C ASN A 334 13.83 20.17 8.22
N ILE A 335 13.53 18.89 7.99
CA ILE A 335 14.36 17.78 8.49
C ILE A 335 14.95 16.97 7.35
N LYS A 336 14.18 16.57 6.35
CA LYS A 336 14.63 15.69 5.27
C LYS A 336 15.91 16.21 4.58
N GLY A 337 17.01 15.47 4.71
CA GLY A 337 18.32 15.82 4.18
C GLY A 337 18.99 17.02 4.88
N ARG A 338 18.42 17.45 6.01
CA ARG A 338 18.87 18.59 6.82
C ARG A 338 18.83 18.30 8.32
N GLY A 339 18.84 17.01 8.69
CA GLY A 339 18.73 16.60 10.08
C GLY A 339 19.78 17.24 10.98
N LYS A 340 21.01 17.42 10.48
CA LYS A 340 22.10 18.07 11.20
C LYS A 340 21.78 19.55 11.49
N GLU A 341 21.41 20.30 10.45
CA GLU A 341 21.08 21.72 10.57
C GLU A 341 19.88 21.94 11.49
N TYR A 342 18.90 21.02 11.43
CA TYR A 342 17.75 21.07 12.33
C TYR A 342 18.17 20.86 13.78
N LEU A 343 18.98 19.83 14.09
CA LEU A 343 19.49 19.56 15.44
C LEU A 343 20.31 20.73 15.98
N GLU A 344 21.20 21.30 15.17
CA GLU A 344 21.97 22.51 15.55
C GLU A 344 21.05 23.70 15.86
N SER A 345 19.96 23.88 15.10
CA SER A 345 19.00 24.98 15.30
C SER A 345 18.23 24.89 16.63
N ILE A 346 18.08 23.68 17.18
CA ILE A 346 17.43 23.44 18.48
C ILE A 346 18.43 23.20 19.62
N GLY A 347 19.74 23.40 19.38
CA GLY A 347 20.80 23.29 20.38
C GLY A 347 21.19 21.86 20.77
N LYS A 348 21.04 20.91 19.86
CA LYS A 348 21.35 19.48 20.02
C LYS A 348 22.56 19.02 19.20
#